data_688ca09d17cfa7d0daa019efee37f58f
#
_entry.id   688ca09d17cfa7d0daa019efee37f58f
#
_cell.length_a   1.000
_cell.length_b   1.000
_cell.length_c   1.000
_cell.angle_alpha   90.00
_cell.angle_beta   90.00
_cell.angle_gamma   90.00
#
_symmetry.space_group_name_H-M   'P 1'
#
loop_
_entity.id
_entity.type
_entity.pdbx_description
1 polymer ?
#
loop_
_entity_poly.entity_id
_entity_poly.type
_entity_poly.pdbx_seq_one_letter_code
_entity_poly.pdbx_strand_id
1 'polypeptide(L)'
;NIFMDVALGGSHDWDDRELKKQAEEYAISKVRRDFEQGWQGIEYKLNTVGSSRGDYPFVTMTLGLGTARFEKMASIILLNVHSEGQGKKGFKRPVLFPKIVFLYDENLHGDGSEKYPCADVFNAGIDCSSKTMYPDWLSLTGEGYVPSMYKKYHKVVSPMGCRAFL
;
A
#
# COMPACT_ATOMS: atom_id res chain seq x y z
N ASN A 1 1.05 7.44 25.80
CA ASN A 1 0.37 6.79 24.70
C ASN A 1 -0.94 6.22 25.24
N ILE A 2 -2.05 6.96 25.07
CA ILE A 2 -3.36 6.73 25.71
C ILE A 2 -3.82 5.26 25.60
N PHE A 3 -3.55 4.60 24.50
CA PHE A 3 -3.92 3.19 24.28
C PHE A 3 -3.15 2.22 25.19
N MET A 4 -1.91 2.52 25.47
CA MET A 4 -1.06 1.72 26.35
C MET A 4 -1.46 1.93 27.81
N ASP A 5 -1.74 3.17 28.21
CA ASP A 5 -2.17 3.49 29.57
C ASP A 5 -3.52 2.86 29.93
N VAL A 6 -4.46 2.83 28.99
CA VAL A 6 -5.79 2.19 29.18
C VAL A 6 -5.69 0.67 29.21
N ALA A 7 -4.86 0.06 28.35
CA ALA A 7 -4.71 -1.40 28.30
C ALA A 7 -4.02 -1.99 29.53
N LEU A 8 -3.22 -1.19 30.23
CA LEU A 8 -2.39 -1.64 31.35
C LEU A 8 -2.84 -1.10 32.71
N GLY A 9 -4.01 -0.45 32.79
CA GLY A 9 -4.60 -0.03 34.07
C GLY A 9 -3.83 1.04 34.85
N GLY A 10 -2.96 1.80 34.21
CA GLY A 10 -2.34 3.02 34.71
C GLY A 10 -1.36 2.90 35.90
N SER A 11 -1.00 1.68 36.33
CA SER A 11 -0.19 1.50 37.54
C SER A 11 1.06 0.63 37.35
N HIS A 12 1.46 0.32 36.10
CA HIS A 12 2.63 -0.52 35.87
C HIS A 12 3.89 0.29 35.63
N ASP A 13 4.98 -0.20 36.24
CA ASP A 13 6.33 0.25 35.99
C ASP A 13 6.70 -0.07 34.54
N TRP A 14 6.73 0.98 33.70
CA TRP A 14 6.96 0.88 32.26
C TRP A 14 8.39 0.46 31.89
N ASP A 15 9.23 0.09 32.84
CA ASP A 15 10.58 -0.42 32.60
C ASP A 15 10.61 -1.90 32.23
N ASP A 16 9.51 -2.61 32.29
CA ASP A 16 9.43 -3.97 31.80
C ASP A 16 9.48 -4.00 30.25
N ARG A 17 10.63 -4.39 29.72
CA ARG A 17 10.88 -4.45 28.27
C ARG A 17 9.93 -5.41 27.55
N GLU A 18 9.59 -6.51 28.22
CA GLU A 18 8.69 -7.52 27.62
C GLU A 18 7.27 -6.97 27.47
N LEU A 19 6.79 -6.25 28.48
CA LEU A 19 5.48 -5.63 28.46
C LEU A 19 5.37 -4.53 27.39
N LYS A 20 6.42 -3.70 27.25
CA LYS A 20 6.52 -2.69 26.18
C LYS A 20 6.46 -3.34 24.80
N LYS A 21 7.19 -4.43 24.59
CA LYS A 21 7.20 -5.18 23.33
C LYS A 21 5.83 -5.74 22.99
N GLN A 22 5.17 -6.40 23.94
CA GLN A 22 3.83 -6.96 23.75
C GLN A 22 2.80 -5.86 23.43
N ALA A 23 2.88 -4.71 24.11
CA ALA A 23 2.01 -3.57 23.85
C ALA A 23 2.25 -2.98 22.45
N GLU A 24 3.50 -2.89 21.99
CA GLU A 24 3.84 -2.46 20.64
C GLU A 24 3.32 -3.44 19.58
N GLU A 25 3.55 -4.73 19.77
CA GLU A 25 3.05 -5.77 18.86
C GLU A 25 1.51 -5.74 18.75
N TYR A 26 0.83 -5.57 19.88
CA TYR A 26 -0.62 -5.41 19.91
C TYR A 26 -1.08 -4.16 19.13
N ALA A 27 -0.46 -3.01 19.39
CA ALA A 27 -0.78 -1.76 18.69
C ALA A 27 -0.57 -1.89 17.17
N ILE A 28 0.54 -2.51 16.74
CA ILE A 28 0.82 -2.76 15.32
C ILE A 28 -0.22 -3.69 14.71
N SER A 29 -0.62 -4.74 15.42
CA SER A 29 -1.64 -5.67 14.94
C SER A 29 -2.99 -4.97 14.71
N LYS A 30 -3.34 -4.03 15.57
CA LYS A 30 -4.56 -3.20 15.42
C LYS A 30 -4.46 -2.26 14.24
N VAL A 31 -3.36 -1.52 14.10
CA VAL A 31 -3.14 -0.64 12.95
C VAL A 31 -3.18 -1.42 11.64
N ARG A 32 -2.54 -2.60 11.59
CA ARG A 32 -2.60 -3.48 10.41
C ARG A 32 -4.03 -3.85 10.05
N ARG A 33 -4.82 -4.27 11.02
CA ARG A 33 -6.23 -4.62 10.83
C ARG A 33 -7.06 -3.43 10.34
N ASP A 34 -6.82 -2.26 10.89
CA ASP A 34 -7.55 -1.04 10.49
C ASP A 34 -7.21 -0.64 9.05
N PHE A 35 -5.95 -0.74 8.63
CA PHE A 35 -5.56 -0.55 7.23
C PHE A 35 -6.23 -1.59 6.31
N GLU A 36 -6.22 -2.86 6.69
CA GLU A 36 -6.83 -3.92 5.89
C GLU A 36 -8.33 -3.70 5.70
N GLN A 37 -9.06 -3.42 6.78
CA GLN A 37 -10.49 -3.12 6.72
C GLN A 37 -10.79 -1.84 5.95
N GLY A 38 -9.96 -0.80 6.13
CA GLY A 38 -10.06 0.44 5.40
C GLY A 38 -9.91 0.24 3.89
N TRP A 39 -8.89 -0.50 3.44
CA TRP A 39 -8.67 -0.80 2.03
C TRP A 39 -9.78 -1.67 1.45
N GLN A 40 -10.22 -2.71 2.15
CA GLN A 40 -11.37 -3.53 1.73
C GLN A 40 -12.62 -2.68 1.56
N GLY A 41 -12.88 -1.75 2.47
CA GLY A 41 -14.01 -0.83 2.39
C GLY A 41 -13.93 0.15 1.22
N ILE A 42 -12.74 0.70 0.93
CA ILE A 42 -12.48 1.57 -0.22
C ILE A 42 -12.71 0.81 -1.52
N GLU A 43 -12.09 -0.34 -1.70
CA GLU A 43 -12.24 -1.17 -2.89
C GLU A 43 -13.70 -1.58 -3.11
N TYR A 44 -14.40 -2.00 -2.05
CA TYR A 44 -15.81 -2.33 -2.13
C TYR A 44 -16.63 -1.17 -2.67
N LYS A 45 -16.45 0.02 -2.12
CA LYS A 45 -17.18 1.22 -2.55
C LYS A 45 -16.84 1.61 -3.99
N LEU A 46 -15.57 1.59 -4.38
CA LEU A 46 -15.15 1.96 -5.73
C LEU A 46 -15.69 1.01 -6.81
N ASN A 47 -15.94 -0.25 -6.46
CA ASN A 47 -16.41 -1.26 -7.41
C ASN A 47 -17.92 -1.53 -7.34
N THR A 48 -18.64 -0.94 -6.38
CA THR A 48 -20.08 -1.20 -6.19
C THR A 48 -20.94 0.05 -6.21
N VAL A 49 -20.38 1.23 -5.89
CA VAL A 49 -21.13 2.48 -5.81
C VAL A 49 -20.89 3.28 -7.09
N GLY A 50 -21.82 3.18 -8.03
CA GLY A 50 -21.84 4.04 -9.21
C GLY A 50 -22.40 5.43 -8.94
N SER A 51 -22.13 6.38 -9.84
CA SER A 51 -22.79 7.69 -9.87
C SER A 51 -24.27 7.53 -10.26
N SER A 52 -25.05 8.60 -10.12
CA SER A 52 -26.44 8.67 -10.60
C SER A 52 -26.57 8.41 -12.12
N ARG A 53 -25.49 8.53 -12.86
CA ARG A 53 -25.40 8.23 -14.30
C ARG A 53 -24.93 6.80 -14.62
N GLY A 54 -24.65 5.98 -13.61
CA GLY A 54 -24.13 4.62 -13.76
C GLY A 54 -22.62 4.52 -13.95
N ASP A 55 -21.88 5.63 -13.90
CA ASP A 55 -20.43 5.63 -14.03
C ASP A 55 -19.77 5.29 -12.68
N TYR A 56 -18.71 4.50 -12.73
CA TYR A 56 -17.86 4.25 -11.57
C TYR A 56 -16.76 5.31 -11.45
N PRO A 57 -16.36 5.68 -10.20
CA PRO A 57 -15.30 6.64 -9.99
C PRO A 57 -13.96 6.08 -10.49
N PHE A 58 -13.27 6.86 -11.31
CA PHE A 58 -11.95 6.52 -11.82
C PHE A 58 -10.90 6.98 -10.82
N VAL A 59 -10.42 6.09 -9.97
CA VAL A 59 -9.46 6.39 -8.90
C VAL A 59 -8.14 5.69 -9.19
N THR A 60 -7.04 6.44 -9.08
CA THR A 60 -5.68 5.93 -9.15
C THR A 60 -5.02 6.08 -7.79
N MET A 61 -4.40 5.02 -7.31
CA MET A 61 -3.57 5.00 -6.11
C MET A 61 -2.12 4.78 -6.50
N THR A 62 -1.25 5.64 -6.01
CA THR A 62 0.18 5.56 -6.30
C THR A 62 0.94 5.18 -5.04
N LEU A 63 1.85 4.23 -5.15
CA LEU A 63 2.66 3.71 -4.04
C LEU A 63 4.08 3.35 -4.51
N GLY A 64 4.94 2.96 -3.60
CA GLY A 64 6.29 2.44 -3.87
C GLY A 64 7.41 3.23 -3.18
N LEU A 65 7.29 4.55 -3.03
CA LEU A 65 8.39 5.39 -2.52
C LEU A 65 8.42 5.55 -1.00
N GLY A 66 7.39 5.12 -0.29
CA GLY A 66 7.33 5.21 1.17
C GLY A 66 8.34 4.28 1.83
N THR A 67 9.25 4.84 2.64
CA THR A 67 10.30 4.10 3.34
C THR A 67 10.00 3.89 4.82
N ALA A 68 9.10 4.68 5.40
CA ALA A 68 8.72 4.54 6.79
C ALA A 68 7.92 3.25 7.02
N ARG A 69 8.04 2.68 8.21
CA ARG A 69 7.41 1.40 8.60
C ARG A 69 5.92 1.32 8.24
N PHE A 70 5.17 2.37 8.58
CA PHE A 70 3.72 2.37 8.32
C PHE A 70 3.37 2.64 6.86
N GLU A 71 4.19 3.38 6.12
CA GLU A 71 4.02 3.60 4.68
C GLU A 71 4.21 2.29 3.91
N LYS A 72 5.26 1.54 4.24
CA LYS A 72 5.49 0.21 3.67
C LYS A 72 4.36 -0.74 4.04
N MET A 73 3.96 -0.76 5.31
CA MET A 73 2.84 -1.59 5.78
C MET A 73 1.55 -1.28 5.01
N ALA A 74 1.19 0.00 4.85
CA ALA A 74 -0.01 0.41 4.13
C ALA A 74 0.04 -0.03 2.66
N SER A 75 1.20 0.11 2.01
CA SER A 75 1.42 -0.30 0.62
C SER A 75 1.28 -1.82 0.44
N ILE A 76 1.91 -2.61 1.31
CA ILE A 76 1.83 -4.07 1.29
C ILE A 76 0.39 -4.55 1.53
N ILE A 77 -0.32 -3.94 2.48
CA ILE A 77 -1.70 -4.30 2.78
C ILE A 77 -2.61 -3.98 1.60
N LEU A 78 -2.45 -2.81 0.97
CA LEU A 78 -3.21 -2.47 -0.24
C LEU A 78 -3.02 -3.51 -1.35
N LEU A 79 -1.76 -3.85 -1.66
CA LEU A 79 -1.44 -4.84 -2.68
C LEU A 79 -2.03 -6.22 -2.37
N ASN A 80 -1.95 -6.65 -1.11
CA ASN A 80 -2.51 -7.93 -0.67
C ASN A 80 -4.04 -7.94 -0.77
N VAL A 81 -4.72 -6.90 -0.27
CA VAL A 81 -6.18 -6.78 -0.35
C VAL A 81 -6.64 -6.79 -1.81
N HIS A 82 -5.96 -6.02 -2.67
CA HIS A 82 -6.27 -5.98 -4.10
C HIS A 82 -6.08 -7.35 -4.78
N SER A 83 -4.99 -8.04 -4.47
CA SER A 83 -4.69 -9.37 -5.04
C SER A 83 -5.68 -10.44 -4.60
N GLU A 84 -6.25 -10.32 -3.42
CA GLU A 84 -7.27 -11.23 -2.91
C GLU A 84 -8.66 -11.00 -3.53
N GLY A 85 -8.96 -9.78 -3.95
CA GLY A 85 -10.26 -9.39 -4.47
C GLY A 85 -11.37 -9.31 -3.43
N GLN A 86 -12.60 -9.04 -3.88
CA GLN A 86 -13.76 -8.80 -3.04
C GLN A 86 -14.77 -9.95 -3.09
N GLY A 87 -15.41 -10.25 -1.96
CA GLY A 87 -16.45 -11.26 -1.85
C GLY A 87 -16.34 -12.13 -0.61
N LYS A 88 -17.18 -13.14 -0.54
CA LYS A 88 -17.17 -14.13 0.54
C LYS A 88 -15.97 -15.07 0.40
N LYS A 89 -15.49 -15.61 1.52
CA LYS A 89 -14.44 -16.63 1.53
C LYS A 89 -14.79 -17.78 0.57
N GLY A 90 -13.88 -18.09 -0.34
CA GLY A 90 -14.07 -19.11 -1.38
C GLY A 90 -14.78 -18.61 -2.67
N PHE A 91 -15.31 -17.40 -2.69
CA PHE A 91 -16.00 -16.78 -3.83
C PHE A 91 -15.55 -15.33 -4.07
N LYS A 92 -14.29 -15.05 -3.88
CA LYS A 92 -13.72 -13.72 -4.14
C LYS A 92 -13.63 -13.47 -5.64
N ARG A 93 -13.92 -12.23 -6.06
CA ARG A 93 -13.83 -11.78 -7.45
C ARG A 93 -12.76 -10.70 -7.57
N PRO A 94 -12.02 -10.66 -8.68
CA PRO A 94 -11.09 -9.57 -8.94
C PRO A 94 -11.82 -8.22 -8.93
N VAL A 95 -11.12 -7.19 -8.47
CA VAL A 95 -11.60 -5.81 -8.45
C VAL A 95 -10.92 -5.01 -9.56
N LEU A 96 -11.60 -3.99 -10.11
CA LEU A 96 -11.08 -3.13 -11.17
C LEU A 96 -10.45 -1.85 -10.61
N PHE A 97 -10.99 -1.35 -9.50
CA PHE A 97 -10.60 -0.09 -8.88
C PHE A 97 -10.21 -0.27 -7.41
N PRO A 98 -9.28 0.54 -6.90
CA PRO A 98 -8.53 1.59 -7.63
C PRO A 98 -7.56 1.01 -8.64
N LYS A 99 -7.19 1.81 -9.66
CA LYS A 99 -5.98 1.52 -10.43
C LYS A 99 -4.77 1.77 -9.55
N ILE A 100 -3.85 0.82 -9.54
CA ILE A 100 -2.65 0.91 -8.69
C ILE A 100 -1.45 1.17 -9.60
N VAL A 101 -0.67 2.21 -9.28
CA VAL A 101 0.60 2.53 -9.92
C VAL A 101 1.72 2.34 -8.93
N PHE A 102 2.68 1.49 -9.27
CA PHE A 102 3.89 1.27 -8.49
C PHE A 102 5.04 2.10 -9.05
N LEU A 103 5.56 3.00 -8.24
CA LEU A 103 6.73 3.81 -8.58
C LEU A 103 8.00 3.01 -8.23
N TYR A 104 8.69 2.56 -9.25
CA TYR A 104 9.91 1.80 -9.08
C TYR A 104 11.13 2.72 -9.10
N ASP A 105 11.93 2.68 -8.05
CA ASP A 105 13.25 3.29 -7.95
C ASP A 105 14.29 2.19 -7.64
N GLU A 106 15.31 2.08 -8.48
CA GLU A 106 16.34 1.05 -8.35
C GLU A 106 17.07 1.09 -7.01
N ASN A 107 17.26 2.30 -6.44
CA ASN A 107 17.94 2.46 -5.16
C ASN A 107 17.09 1.98 -3.96
N LEU A 108 15.77 1.96 -4.12
CA LEU A 108 14.84 1.53 -3.06
C LEU A 108 14.44 0.07 -3.19
N HIS A 109 14.29 -0.42 -4.41
CA HIS A 109 13.67 -1.72 -4.71
C HIS A 109 14.65 -2.73 -5.27
N GLY A 110 15.58 -2.27 -6.14
CA GLY A 110 16.59 -3.09 -6.80
C GLY A 110 16.01 -4.34 -7.45
N ASP A 111 16.62 -5.47 -7.15
CA ASP A 111 16.19 -6.81 -7.58
C ASP A 111 15.22 -7.50 -6.60
N GLY A 112 14.74 -6.78 -5.58
CA GLY A 112 13.88 -7.32 -4.52
C GLY A 112 14.64 -8.07 -3.42
N SER A 113 15.95 -8.06 -3.42
CA SER A 113 16.75 -8.66 -2.34
C SER A 113 16.71 -7.79 -1.07
N GLU A 114 16.85 -8.41 0.10
CA GLU A 114 16.76 -7.76 1.41
C GLU A 114 17.77 -6.61 1.64
N LYS A 115 18.76 -6.46 0.80
CA LYS A 115 19.71 -5.33 0.85
C LYS A 115 19.06 -3.98 0.52
N TYR A 116 17.91 -3.98 -0.14
CA TYR A 116 17.19 -2.75 -0.50
C TYR A 116 16.11 -2.41 0.51
N PRO A 117 15.95 -1.12 0.85
CA PRO A 117 15.07 -0.70 1.97
C PRO A 117 13.58 -0.98 1.73
N CYS A 118 13.13 -1.10 0.49
CA CYS A 118 11.73 -1.35 0.11
C CYS A 118 11.55 -2.64 -0.68
N ALA A 119 12.46 -3.62 -0.53
CA ALA A 119 12.36 -4.92 -1.16
C ALA A 119 11.06 -5.67 -0.81
N ASP A 120 10.60 -5.54 0.42
CA ASP A 120 9.36 -6.12 0.92
C ASP A 120 8.11 -5.58 0.16
N VAL A 121 8.08 -4.27 -0.11
CA VAL A 121 7.01 -3.63 -0.89
C VAL A 121 7.07 -4.06 -2.35
N PHE A 122 8.28 -4.12 -2.92
CA PHE A 122 8.50 -4.58 -4.29
C PHE A 122 8.03 -6.03 -4.49
N ASN A 123 8.43 -6.93 -3.61
CA ASN A 123 8.02 -8.33 -3.67
C ASN A 123 6.50 -8.49 -3.55
N ALA A 124 5.85 -7.72 -2.65
CA ALA A 124 4.38 -7.70 -2.58
C ALA A 124 3.75 -7.19 -3.88
N GLY A 125 4.38 -6.22 -4.56
CA GLY A 125 3.95 -5.75 -5.88
C GLY A 125 4.05 -6.84 -6.96
N ILE A 126 5.14 -7.59 -7.00
CA ILE A 126 5.32 -8.73 -7.92
C ILE A 126 4.28 -9.81 -7.66
N ASP A 127 4.05 -10.17 -6.38
CA ASP A 127 3.03 -11.16 -6.00
C ASP A 127 1.63 -10.71 -6.43
N CYS A 128 1.31 -9.43 -6.27
CA CYS A 128 0.05 -8.86 -6.73
C CYS A 128 -0.06 -8.94 -8.26
N SER A 129 0.99 -8.54 -8.99
CA SER A 129 1.02 -8.59 -10.46
C SER A 129 0.83 -10.00 -11.01
N SER A 130 1.35 -11.00 -10.32
CA SER A 130 1.20 -12.41 -10.72
C SER A 130 -0.25 -12.92 -10.67
N LYS A 131 -1.10 -12.26 -9.88
CA LYS A 131 -2.49 -12.66 -9.66
C LYS A 131 -3.52 -11.79 -10.38
N THR A 132 -3.23 -10.49 -10.57
CA THR A 132 -4.26 -9.50 -10.94
C THR A 132 -3.89 -8.61 -12.12
N MET A 133 -2.71 -8.66 -12.67
CA MET A 133 -2.16 -7.70 -13.66
C MET A 133 -1.93 -6.28 -13.11
N TYR A 134 -2.16 -6.03 -11.84
CA TYR A 134 -1.82 -4.80 -11.12
C TYR A 134 -0.69 -5.08 -10.12
N PRO A 135 0.11 -4.07 -9.77
CA PRO A 135 0.07 -2.66 -10.18
C PRO A 135 0.63 -2.43 -11.60
N ASP A 136 0.28 -1.27 -12.20
CA ASP A 136 1.00 -0.70 -13.34
C ASP A 136 2.38 -0.22 -12.85
N TRP A 137 3.44 -0.63 -13.51
CA TRP A 137 4.81 -0.30 -13.12
C TRP A 137 5.32 0.94 -13.81
N LEU A 138 5.75 1.95 -13.04
CA LEU A 138 6.38 3.17 -13.53
C LEU A 138 7.80 3.29 -13.00
N SER A 139 8.78 3.11 -13.88
CA SER A 139 10.20 3.28 -13.49
C SER A 139 10.55 4.76 -13.38
N LEU A 140 11.20 5.12 -12.28
CA LEU A 140 11.80 6.43 -12.02
C LEU A 140 13.30 6.45 -12.33
N THR A 141 13.88 5.29 -12.64
CA THR A 141 15.30 5.10 -12.97
C THR A 141 15.46 4.51 -14.36
N GLY A 142 16.64 4.68 -14.94
CA GLY A 142 16.94 4.28 -16.31
C GLY A 142 16.87 5.43 -17.31
N GLU A 143 16.61 5.11 -18.57
CA GLU A 143 16.46 6.07 -19.68
C GLU A 143 15.00 6.30 -20.01
N GLY A 144 14.64 7.53 -20.37
CA GLY A 144 13.29 7.90 -20.79
C GLY A 144 12.81 9.22 -20.20
N TYR A 145 11.59 9.59 -20.57
CA TYR A 145 11.00 10.89 -20.17
C TYR A 145 10.80 10.99 -18.66
N VAL A 146 10.15 9.99 -18.04
CA VAL A 146 9.83 10.02 -16.61
C VAL A 146 11.10 10.00 -15.73
N PRO A 147 12.08 9.09 -15.95
CA PRO A 147 13.35 9.14 -15.24
C PRO A 147 14.09 10.47 -15.41
N SER A 148 14.11 11.05 -16.62
CA SER A 148 14.75 12.34 -16.90
C SER A 148 14.09 13.47 -16.12
N MET A 149 12.76 13.50 -16.06
CA MET A 149 12.00 14.49 -15.31
C MET A 149 12.19 14.33 -13.80
N TYR A 150 12.18 13.08 -13.31
CA TYR A 150 12.43 12.79 -11.90
C TYR A 150 13.83 13.24 -11.48
N LYS A 151 14.84 12.92 -12.28
CA LYS A 151 16.23 13.33 -12.04
C LYS A 151 16.41 14.86 -12.05
N LYS A 152 15.69 15.55 -12.94
CA LYS A 152 15.81 17.01 -13.10
C LYS A 152 15.08 17.80 -12.02
N TYR A 153 13.89 17.38 -11.64
CA TYR A 153 13.01 18.15 -10.76
C TYR A 153 12.85 17.56 -9.36
N HIS A 154 13.32 16.34 -9.12
CA HIS A 154 13.13 15.59 -7.87
C HIS A 154 11.65 15.50 -7.45
N LYS A 155 10.77 15.52 -8.43
CA LYS A 155 9.32 15.41 -8.25
C LYS A 155 8.80 14.25 -9.08
N VAL A 156 7.92 13.46 -8.46
CA VAL A 156 7.24 12.39 -9.14
C VAL A 156 5.99 12.94 -9.79
N VAL A 157 5.84 12.70 -11.08
CA VAL A 157 4.59 12.89 -11.80
C VAL A 157 3.98 11.50 -11.98
N SER A 158 2.95 11.22 -11.20
CA SER A 158 2.21 9.96 -11.34
C SER A 158 1.13 10.11 -12.40
N PRO A 159 0.92 9.08 -13.23
CA PRO A 159 -0.18 9.11 -14.18
C PRO A 159 -1.53 9.13 -13.45
N MET A 160 -2.46 9.93 -13.97
CA MET A 160 -3.84 9.97 -13.50
C MET A 160 -4.75 9.20 -14.47
N GLY A 161 -5.70 8.46 -13.93
CA GLY A 161 -6.66 7.70 -14.72
C GLY A 161 -5.99 6.72 -15.68
N CYS A 162 -6.24 6.86 -16.96
CA CYS A 162 -5.70 6.00 -18.03
C CYS A 162 -4.34 6.47 -18.56
N ARG A 163 -3.40 6.91 -17.69
CA ARG A 163 -2.03 7.33 -18.04
C ARG A 163 -1.89 8.76 -18.57
N ALA A 164 -2.78 9.68 -18.18
CA ALA A 164 -2.55 11.10 -18.40
C ALA A 164 -1.48 11.61 -17.44
N PHE A 165 -0.42 12.20 -17.97
CA PHE A 165 0.59 12.96 -17.21
C PHE A 165 0.24 14.44 -17.33
N LEU A 166 0.15 15.13 -16.20
CA LEU A 166 -0.07 16.57 -16.12
C LEU A 166 1.21 17.29 -15.72
#